data_4a9666c33042b2ab573b8fcbe39839cf
#
_entry.id   4a9666c33042b2ab573b8fcbe39839cf
#
_cell.length_a   1.000
_cell.length_b   1.000
_cell.length_c   1.000
_cell.angle_alpha   90.00
_cell.angle_beta   90.00
_cell.angle_gamma   90.00
#
_symmetry.space_group_name_H-M   'P 1'
#
loop_
_entity.id
_entity.type
_entity.pdbx_description
1 polymer ?
#
loop_
_entity_poly.entity_id
_entity_poly.type
_entity_poly.pdbx_seq_one_letter_code
_entity_poly.pdbx_strand_id
1 'polypeptide(L)'
;LNMTKLTYAKAINSALKSAMSCDEKVICYGLGADDPKGVFGTTLGLKELFGNERVFDMPTSENALTAFSIGLSMRNYKTIITHQRVEFSLLAMEQIINQAAKWNYMNAGQMSVPIVIRLIIGRGWGQGPQHSQSLESIFAHIPGLKVISASNAYDAKGLLLSSIEDKNPVIFFEHRWLHQTIS
;
A
#
# COMPACT_ATOMS: atom_id res chain seq x y z
N LEU A 1 14.01 25.04 11.58
CA LEU A 1 13.77 23.58 11.57
C LEU A 1 14.53 23.02 10.38
N ASN A 2 15.65 22.31 10.62
CA ASN A 2 16.34 21.58 9.55
C ASN A 2 15.41 20.43 9.10
N MET A 3 14.76 20.61 7.98
CA MET A 3 14.00 19.52 7.35
C MET A 3 15.00 18.47 6.83
N THR A 4 14.88 17.25 7.30
CA THR A 4 15.71 16.14 6.83
C THR A 4 15.27 15.79 5.42
N LYS A 5 16.14 16.01 4.44
CA LYS A 5 15.88 15.61 3.05
C LYS A 5 15.92 14.08 2.93
N LEU A 6 14.88 13.49 2.40
CA LEU A 6 14.77 12.05 2.16
C LEU A 6 14.51 11.76 0.69
N THR A 7 14.90 10.59 0.24
CA THR A 7 14.36 10.07 -1.02
C THR A 7 12.89 9.66 -0.81
N TYR A 8 12.11 9.68 -1.87
CA TYR A 8 10.70 9.24 -1.82
C TYR A 8 10.57 7.83 -1.19
N ALA A 9 11.42 6.87 -1.61
CA ALA A 9 11.42 5.52 -1.03
C ALA A 9 11.71 5.52 0.47
N LYS A 10 12.68 6.33 0.93
CA LYS A 10 12.98 6.48 2.36
C LYS A 10 11.85 7.17 3.13
N ALA A 11 11.11 8.07 2.49
CA ALA A 11 9.95 8.73 3.09
C ALA A 11 8.81 7.72 3.32
N ILE A 12 8.52 6.86 2.34
CA ILE A 12 7.59 5.72 2.48
C ILE A 12 8.06 4.78 3.60
N ASN A 13 9.33 4.36 3.59
CA ASN A 13 9.88 3.50 4.64
C ASN A 13 9.74 4.12 6.04
N SER A 14 10.02 5.42 6.15
CA SER A 14 9.87 6.16 7.41
C SER A 14 8.41 6.21 7.88
N ALA A 15 7.44 6.37 6.96
CA ALA A 15 6.02 6.33 7.29
C ALA A 15 5.61 4.95 7.84
N LEU A 16 6.01 3.88 7.15
CA LEU A 16 5.75 2.50 7.58
C LEU A 16 6.33 2.22 8.97
N LYS A 17 7.60 2.58 9.19
CA LYS A 17 8.24 2.44 10.51
C LYS A 17 7.49 3.19 11.60
N SER A 18 7.10 4.43 11.34
CA SER A 18 6.35 5.23 12.31
C SER A 18 5.00 4.61 12.64
N ALA A 19 4.21 4.22 11.65
CA ALA A 19 2.90 3.63 11.86
C ALA A 19 2.99 2.30 12.64
N MET A 20 3.90 1.42 12.23
CA MET A 20 4.10 0.12 12.88
C MET A 20 4.66 0.22 14.29
N SER A 21 5.44 1.27 14.60
CA SER A 21 5.92 1.53 15.96
C SER A 21 4.84 2.07 16.88
N CYS A 22 3.86 2.80 16.34
CA CYS A 22 2.78 3.39 17.12
C CYS A 22 1.60 2.43 17.36
N ASP A 23 1.41 1.43 16.49
CA ASP A 23 0.26 0.53 16.56
C ASP A 23 0.69 -0.89 16.20
N GLU A 24 0.58 -1.80 17.16
CA GLU A 24 0.92 -3.22 16.99
C GLU A 24 0.00 -3.96 16.01
N LYS A 25 -1.17 -3.39 15.73
CA LYS A 25 -2.13 -3.95 14.78
C LYS A 25 -1.89 -3.53 13.33
N VAL A 26 -0.89 -2.71 13.08
CA VAL A 26 -0.45 -2.37 11.73
C VAL A 26 0.45 -3.49 11.20
N ILE A 27 0.06 -4.11 10.08
CA ILE A 27 0.78 -5.20 9.40
C ILE A 27 1.13 -4.78 7.98
N CYS A 28 2.36 -5.05 7.56
CA CYS A 28 2.85 -4.78 6.20
C CYS A 28 3.21 -6.10 5.51
N TYR A 29 2.51 -6.45 4.44
CA TYR A 29 2.80 -7.69 3.73
C TYR A 29 2.46 -7.59 2.23
N GLY A 30 2.76 -8.63 1.49
CA GLY A 30 2.41 -8.68 0.06
C GLY A 30 3.38 -9.50 -0.76
N LEU A 31 3.88 -8.91 -1.83
CA LEU A 31 4.87 -9.52 -2.70
C LEU A 31 6.13 -8.65 -2.68
N GLY A 32 7.22 -9.20 -2.14
CA GLY A 32 8.49 -8.52 -1.95
C GLY A 32 8.56 -7.65 -0.70
N ALA A 33 7.58 -7.73 0.23
CA ALA A 33 7.58 -6.95 1.46
C ALA A 33 8.72 -7.34 2.40
N ASP A 34 9.07 -8.62 2.44
CA ASP A 34 10.18 -9.15 3.23
C ASP A 34 11.44 -9.46 2.41
N ASP A 35 11.47 -9.10 1.13
CA ASP A 35 12.65 -9.21 0.27
C ASP A 35 13.81 -8.38 0.83
N PRO A 36 15.07 -8.87 0.79
CA PRO A 36 16.25 -8.11 1.26
C PRO A 36 16.44 -6.75 0.57
N LYS A 37 15.86 -6.54 -0.61
CA LYS A 37 15.83 -5.24 -1.31
C LYS A 37 14.59 -4.42 -1.02
N GLY A 38 13.61 -4.99 -0.31
CA GLY A 38 12.37 -4.36 0.20
C GLY A 38 11.65 -3.50 -0.82
N VAL A 39 10.75 -4.03 -1.62
CA VAL A 39 9.93 -3.31 -2.63
C VAL A 39 10.55 -1.97 -3.07
N PHE A 40 11.66 -2.02 -3.81
CA PHE A 40 12.44 -0.83 -4.22
C PHE A 40 12.99 0.02 -3.05
N GLY A 41 13.25 -0.60 -1.89
CA GLY A 41 13.77 0.05 -0.68
C GLY A 41 12.70 0.61 0.25
N THR A 42 11.43 0.50 -0.09
CA THR A 42 10.34 1.06 0.73
C THR A 42 10.02 0.25 1.98
N THR A 43 10.30 -1.06 1.98
CA THR A 43 10.08 -1.95 3.15
C THR A 43 11.37 -2.42 3.82
N LEU A 44 12.50 -1.89 3.39
CA LEU A 44 13.83 -2.30 3.88
C LEU A 44 13.95 -2.16 5.40
N GLY A 45 14.39 -3.24 6.07
CA GLY A 45 14.61 -3.27 7.50
C GLY A 45 13.34 -3.33 8.36
N LEU A 46 12.14 -3.46 7.77
CA LEU A 46 10.90 -3.58 8.53
C LEU A 46 10.79 -4.95 9.23
N LYS A 47 11.14 -6.01 8.53
CA LYS A 47 11.08 -7.38 9.06
C LYS A 47 11.98 -7.58 10.27
N GLU A 48 13.18 -7.02 10.24
CA GLU A 48 14.14 -7.06 11.34
C GLU A 48 13.62 -6.29 12.57
N LEU A 49 12.86 -5.21 12.35
CA LEU A 49 12.32 -4.38 13.41
C LEU A 49 11.03 -4.94 14.03
N PHE A 50 10.16 -5.51 13.22
CA PHE A 50 8.78 -5.84 13.64
C PHE A 50 8.47 -7.33 13.62
N GLY A 51 9.38 -8.16 13.13
CA GLY A 51 9.25 -9.61 13.10
C GLY A 51 8.40 -10.15 11.95
N ASN A 52 8.47 -11.48 11.80
CA ASN A 52 7.81 -12.21 10.71
C ASN A 52 6.28 -12.23 10.80
N GLU A 53 5.73 -11.98 11.98
CA GLU A 53 4.27 -11.95 12.18
C GLU A 53 3.64 -10.65 11.67
N ARG A 54 4.46 -9.60 11.51
CA ARG A 54 3.99 -8.29 11.08
C ARG A 54 4.54 -7.84 9.72
N VAL A 55 5.64 -8.46 9.26
CA VAL A 55 6.23 -8.19 7.95
C VAL A 55 6.56 -9.52 7.28
N PHE A 56 5.83 -9.84 6.23
CA PHE A 56 5.97 -11.13 5.54
C PHE A 56 5.50 -11.06 4.09
N ASP A 57 5.99 -11.99 3.29
CA ASP A 57 5.47 -12.24 1.96
C ASP A 57 4.41 -13.36 1.99
N MET A 58 3.45 -13.24 1.10
CA MET A 58 2.47 -14.28 0.82
C MET A 58 2.78 -14.97 -0.50
N PRO A 59 2.28 -16.20 -0.72
CA PRO A 59 2.31 -16.82 -2.03
C PRO A 59 1.71 -15.89 -3.09
N THR A 60 2.23 -15.93 -4.32
CA THR A 60 1.77 -15.09 -5.43
C THR A 60 0.31 -15.42 -5.76
N SER A 61 -0.59 -14.67 -5.17
CA SER A 61 -2.03 -14.70 -5.38
C SER A 61 -2.62 -13.37 -4.93
N GLU A 62 -2.68 -12.40 -5.81
CA GLU A 62 -3.12 -11.03 -5.51
C GLU A 62 -4.55 -10.99 -4.98
N ASN A 63 -5.41 -11.85 -5.50
CA ASN A 63 -6.78 -12.00 -5.00
C ASN A 63 -6.79 -12.48 -3.55
N ALA A 64 -6.05 -13.55 -3.24
CA ALA A 64 -6.04 -14.13 -1.90
C ALA A 64 -5.42 -13.18 -0.86
N LEU A 65 -4.31 -12.51 -1.18
CA LEU A 65 -3.68 -11.58 -0.26
C LEU A 65 -4.55 -10.34 0.03
N THR A 66 -5.35 -9.90 -0.94
CA THR A 66 -6.31 -8.80 -0.74
C THR A 66 -7.50 -9.26 0.10
N ALA A 67 -8.05 -10.45 -0.17
CA ALA A 67 -9.11 -11.05 0.66
C ALA A 67 -8.67 -11.25 2.11
N PHE A 68 -7.42 -11.66 2.32
CA PHE A 68 -6.84 -11.83 3.66
C PHE A 68 -6.81 -10.50 4.43
N SER A 69 -6.47 -9.37 3.77
CA SER A 69 -6.55 -8.04 4.37
C SER A 69 -7.96 -7.69 4.86
N ILE A 70 -8.98 -8.02 4.07
CA ILE A 70 -10.38 -7.77 4.45
C ILE A 70 -10.73 -8.57 5.72
N GLY A 71 -10.32 -9.84 5.77
CA GLY A 71 -10.51 -10.68 6.95
C GLY A 71 -9.78 -10.15 8.20
N LEU A 72 -8.56 -9.65 8.05
CA LEU A 72 -7.80 -9.03 9.13
C LEU A 72 -8.47 -7.75 9.64
N SER A 73 -9.09 -6.97 8.76
CA SER A 73 -9.83 -5.77 9.14
C SER A 73 -10.98 -6.08 10.11
N MET A 74 -11.63 -7.24 9.97
CA MET A 74 -12.67 -7.70 10.89
C MET A 74 -12.13 -7.99 12.30
N ARG A 75 -10.82 -8.14 12.44
CA ARG A 75 -10.11 -8.32 13.72
C ARG A 75 -9.42 -7.03 14.18
N ASN A 76 -9.79 -5.89 13.61
CA ASN A 76 -9.24 -4.56 13.88
C ASN A 76 -7.74 -4.42 13.55
N TYR A 77 -7.24 -5.17 12.58
CA TYR A 77 -5.92 -4.93 12.02
C TYR A 77 -6.01 -3.88 10.90
N LYS A 78 -4.97 -3.06 10.80
CA LYS A 78 -4.73 -2.14 9.68
C LYS A 78 -3.68 -2.77 8.79
N THR A 79 -4.00 -3.05 7.56
CA THR A 79 -3.07 -3.75 6.67
C THR A 79 -2.56 -2.84 5.56
N ILE A 80 -1.26 -2.95 5.33
CA ILE A 80 -0.58 -2.27 4.22
C ILE A 80 -0.08 -3.37 3.31
N ILE A 81 -0.75 -3.54 2.17
CA ILE A 81 -0.41 -4.58 1.20
C ILE A 81 0.28 -3.97 -0.01
N THR A 82 1.25 -4.69 -0.56
CA THR A 82 1.98 -4.26 -1.74
C THR A 82 1.75 -5.21 -2.90
N HIS A 83 1.24 -4.65 -4.00
CA HIS A 83 1.35 -5.27 -5.32
C HIS A 83 2.52 -4.62 -6.04
N GLN A 84 3.52 -5.39 -6.45
CA GLN A 84 4.76 -4.88 -7.04
C GLN A 84 4.55 -3.97 -8.25
N ARG A 85 3.45 -4.19 -8.98
CA ARG A 85 3.00 -3.36 -10.11
C ARG A 85 1.48 -3.26 -10.10
N VAL A 86 0.98 -2.12 -10.59
CA VAL A 86 -0.47 -1.86 -10.68
C VAL A 86 -1.21 -2.92 -11.49
N GLU A 87 -0.58 -3.45 -12.53
CA GLU A 87 -1.15 -4.45 -13.41
C GLU A 87 -1.57 -5.72 -12.68
N PHE A 88 -0.81 -6.11 -11.66
CA PHE A 88 -1.12 -7.32 -10.89
C PHE A 88 -2.31 -7.13 -9.94
N SER A 89 -2.62 -5.89 -9.58
CA SER A 89 -3.83 -5.62 -8.79
C SER A 89 -5.13 -5.90 -9.56
N LEU A 90 -5.07 -5.97 -10.89
CA LEU A 90 -6.22 -6.37 -11.71
C LEU A 90 -6.71 -7.78 -11.39
N LEU A 91 -5.84 -8.67 -10.92
CA LEU A 91 -6.20 -10.00 -10.45
C LEU A 91 -7.00 -9.99 -9.14
N ALA A 92 -6.98 -8.88 -8.41
CA ALA A 92 -7.66 -8.70 -7.13
C ALA A 92 -8.87 -7.75 -7.22
N MET A 93 -9.30 -7.37 -8.41
CA MET A 93 -10.34 -6.34 -8.60
C MET A 93 -11.67 -6.72 -7.95
N GLU A 94 -12.01 -8.01 -7.91
CA GLU A 94 -13.20 -8.47 -7.18
C GLU A 94 -13.11 -8.10 -5.70
N GLN A 95 -12.01 -8.40 -5.04
CA GLN A 95 -11.81 -8.11 -3.62
C GLN A 95 -11.75 -6.60 -3.35
N ILE A 96 -11.16 -5.84 -4.25
CA ILE A 96 -11.03 -4.38 -4.11
C ILE A 96 -12.40 -3.71 -4.31
N ILE A 97 -13.09 -4.02 -5.43
CA ILE A 97 -14.29 -3.31 -5.87
C ILE A 97 -15.55 -3.80 -5.15
N ASN A 98 -15.77 -5.11 -5.12
CA ASN A 98 -17.01 -5.68 -4.64
C ASN A 98 -16.99 -5.92 -3.13
N GLN A 99 -15.82 -6.16 -2.57
CA GLN A 99 -15.67 -6.40 -1.13
C GLN A 99 -15.20 -5.14 -0.41
N ALA A 100 -13.92 -4.78 -0.47
CA ALA A 100 -13.35 -3.71 0.34
C ALA A 100 -14.08 -2.37 0.17
N ALA A 101 -14.32 -1.94 -1.08
CA ALA A 101 -14.97 -0.66 -1.37
C ALA A 101 -16.44 -0.58 -0.92
N LYS A 102 -17.13 -1.72 -0.83
CA LYS A 102 -18.56 -1.77 -0.50
C LYS A 102 -18.87 -2.16 0.94
N TRP A 103 -17.89 -2.72 1.64
CA TRP A 103 -18.09 -3.33 2.94
C TRP A 103 -18.71 -2.39 3.97
N ASN A 104 -18.21 -1.18 4.06
CA ASN A 104 -18.74 -0.17 4.99
C ASN A 104 -20.20 0.17 4.68
N TYR A 105 -20.53 0.37 3.40
CA TYR A 105 -21.89 0.67 2.96
C TYR A 105 -22.84 -0.49 3.22
N MET A 106 -22.46 -1.71 2.85
CA MET A 106 -23.30 -2.91 3.03
C MET A 106 -23.59 -3.22 4.51
N ASN A 107 -22.69 -2.81 5.39
CA ASN A 107 -22.84 -3.01 6.83
C ASN A 107 -23.33 -1.74 7.56
N ALA A 108 -23.98 -0.82 6.85
CA ALA A 108 -24.58 0.40 7.42
C ALA A 108 -23.59 1.23 8.26
N GLY A 109 -22.32 1.30 7.84
CA GLY A 109 -21.28 2.04 8.54
C GLY A 109 -20.69 1.36 9.80
N GLN A 110 -21.19 0.19 10.18
CA GLN A 110 -20.76 -0.50 11.41
C GLN A 110 -19.43 -1.21 11.28
N MET A 111 -19.03 -1.56 10.06
CA MET A 111 -17.78 -2.26 9.76
C MET A 111 -16.96 -1.46 8.75
N SER A 112 -15.67 -1.37 9.00
CA SER A 112 -14.70 -0.69 8.14
C SER A 112 -13.67 -1.67 7.59
N VAL A 113 -13.01 -1.29 6.49
CA VAL A 113 -11.91 -2.06 5.90
C VAL A 113 -10.68 -1.14 5.79
N PRO A 114 -9.94 -0.94 6.89
CA PRO A 114 -8.76 -0.08 6.93
C PRO A 114 -7.57 -0.75 6.26
N ILE A 115 -7.57 -0.78 4.95
CA ILE A 115 -6.47 -1.32 4.15
C ILE A 115 -5.85 -0.24 3.28
N VAL A 116 -4.53 -0.27 3.16
CA VAL A 116 -3.78 0.53 2.18
C VAL A 116 -3.20 -0.43 1.15
N ILE A 117 -3.62 -0.28 -0.09
CA ILE A 117 -3.11 -1.05 -1.22
C ILE A 117 -2.09 -0.20 -1.97
N ARG A 118 -0.82 -0.52 -1.83
CA ARG A 118 0.28 0.17 -2.49
C ARG A 118 0.49 -0.42 -3.87
N LEU A 119 0.45 0.43 -4.88
CA LEU A 119 0.56 0.05 -6.30
C LEU A 119 1.67 0.85 -6.97
N ILE A 120 2.65 0.14 -7.53
CA ILE A 120 3.74 0.79 -8.26
C ILE A 120 3.31 1.01 -9.71
N ILE A 121 3.45 2.25 -10.17
CA ILE A 121 3.12 2.67 -11.53
C ILE A 121 4.34 3.24 -12.26
N GLY A 122 4.20 3.50 -13.55
CA GLY A 122 5.17 4.19 -14.37
C GLY A 122 5.89 3.30 -15.38
N ARG A 123 6.45 3.93 -16.38
CA ARG A 123 7.11 3.34 -17.55
C ARG A 123 8.63 3.59 -17.53
N GLY A 124 9.32 3.06 -18.52
CA GLY A 124 10.70 3.48 -18.83
C GLY A 124 11.81 2.53 -18.42
N TRP A 125 11.49 1.29 -18.04
CA TRP A 125 12.50 0.30 -17.63
C TRP A 125 12.65 -0.88 -18.60
N GLY A 126 12.04 -0.83 -19.78
CA GLY A 126 12.04 -1.94 -20.72
C GLY A 126 11.21 -3.16 -20.29
N GLN A 127 10.26 -2.99 -19.38
CA GLN A 127 9.40 -4.07 -18.92
C GLN A 127 8.16 -4.32 -19.81
N GLY A 128 8.03 -3.58 -20.89
CA GLY A 128 6.94 -3.71 -21.85
C GLY A 128 5.61 -3.15 -21.37
N PRO A 129 4.54 -3.24 -22.17
CA PRO A 129 3.26 -2.61 -21.88
C PRO A 129 2.55 -3.19 -20.66
N GLN A 130 2.75 -4.47 -20.38
CA GLN A 130 2.12 -5.16 -19.25
C GLN A 130 2.69 -4.78 -17.88
N HIS A 131 3.78 -3.99 -17.81
CA HIS A 131 4.44 -3.58 -16.58
C HIS A 131 4.72 -2.08 -16.55
N SER A 132 3.99 -1.29 -17.32
CA SER A 132 4.28 0.13 -17.50
C SER A 132 3.02 1.01 -17.53
N GLN A 133 1.93 0.52 -16.95
CA GLN A 133 0.65 1.21 -16.98
C GLN A 133 0.49 2.22 -15.84
N SER A 134 -0.46 3.12 -16.02
CA SER A 134 -1.01 4.05 -15.03
C SER A 134 -2.52 3.87 -15.07
N LEU A 135 -3.08 3.24 -14.03
CA LEU A 135 -4.48 2.79 -14.02
C LEU A 135 -5.30 3.51 -12.93
N GLU A 136 -4.84 4.68 -12.49
CA GLU A 136 -5.46 5.46 -11.39
C GLU A 136 -6.93 5.74 -11.63
N SER A 137 -7.30 6.03 -12.87
CA SER A 137 -8.69 6.34 -13.26
C SER A 137 -9.66 5.18 -13.02
N ILE A 138 -9.19 3.93 -13.15
CA ILE A 138 -10.02 2.75 -12.87
C ILE A 138 -10.44 2.73 -11.41
N PHE A 139 -9.50 2.96 -10.51
CA PHE A 139 -9.77 2.96 -9.06
C PHE A 139 -10.52 4.23 -8.62
N ALA A 140 -10.18 5.38 -9.19
CA ALA A 140 -10.84 6.64 -8.90
C ALA A 140 -12.32 6.67 -9.29
N HIS A 141 -12.72 5.82 -10.25
CA HIS A 141 -14.11 5.68 -10.66
C HIS A 141 -14.97 4.91 -9.63
N ILE A 142 -14.36 4.15 -8.72
CA ILE A 142 -15.08 3.23 -7.83
C ILE A 142 -15.49 3.92 -6.52
N PRO A 143 -16.81 4.11 -6.27
CA PRO A 143 -17.28 4.62 -4.99
C PRO A 143 -16.87 3.72 -3.82
N GLY A 144 -16.35 4.33 -2.75
CA GLY A 144 -15.87 3.63 -1.56
C GLY A 144 -14.35 3.46 -1.50
N LEU A 145 -13.62 3.74 -2.59
CA LEU A 145 -12.16 3.81 -2.59
C LEU A 145 -11.68 5.26 -2.45
N LYS A 146 -10.61 5.46 -1.71
CA LYS A 146 -9.80 6.68 -1.76
C LYS A 146 -8.58 6.40 -2.61
N VAL A 147 -8.24 7.32 -3.51
CA VAL A 147 -7.11 7.17 -4.43
C VAL A 147 -6.12 8.31 -4.20
N ILE A 148 -4.87 7.94 -3.96
CA ILE A 148 -3.79 8.87 -3.62
C ILE A 148 -2.61 8.61 -4.55
N SER A 149 -2.04 9.71 -5.08
CA SER A 149 -0.79 9.69 -5.83
C SER A 149 0.08 10.87 -5.35
N ALA A 150 1.08 10.57 -4.52
CA ALA A 150 2.00 11.59 -4.00
C ALA A 150 3.11 11.89 -5.00
N SER A 151 3.44 13.17 -5.18
CA SER A 151 4.42 13.63 -6.17
C SER A 151 5.81 13.93 -5.61
N ASN A 152 5.98 13.96 -4.30
CA ASN A 152 7.24 14.26 -3.61
C ASN A 152 7.38 13.47 -2.30
N ALA A 153 8.56 13.45 -1.70
CA ALA A 153 8.85 12.66 -0.50
C ALA A 153 8.09 13.16 0.75
N TYR A 154 7.91 14.45 0.89
CA TYR A 154 7.20 15.03 2.04
C TYR A 154 5.73 14.59 2.05
N ASP A 155 5.05 14.77 0.92
CA ASP A 155 3.64 14.38 0.77
C ASP A 155 3.48 12.86 0.83
N ALA A 156 4.41 12.10 0.26
CA ALA A 156 4.37 10.63 0.31
C ALA A 156 4.34 10.11 1.76
N LYS A 157 5.18 10.67 2.64
CA LYS A 157 5.18 10.30 4.06
C LYS A 157 3.88 10.67 4.74
N GLY A 158 3.44 11.92 4.60
CA GLY A 158 2.24 12.43 5.27
C GLY A 158 0.97 11.75 4.80
N LEU A 159 0.81 11.60 3.48
CA LEU A 159 -0.37 10.97 2.89
C LEU A 159 -0.41 9.46 3.19
N LEU A 160 0.73 8.78 3.24
CA LEU A 160 0.74 7.37 3.63
C LEU A 160 0.34 7.17 5.10
N LEU A 161 0.85 8.00 6.01
CA LEU A 161 0.42 7.97 7.40
C LEU A 161 -1.07 8.22 7.55
N SER A 162 -1.60 9.24 6.86
CA SER A 162 -3.04 9.53 6.85
C SER A 162 -3.86 8.39 6.26
N SER A 163 -3.32 7.70 5.24
CA SER A 163 -3.97 6.53 4.63
C SER A 163 -4.07 5.34 5.58
N ILE A 164 -3.03 5.11 6.40
CA ILE A 164 -3.01 4.02 7.38
C ILE A 164 -4.02 4.28 8.51
N GLU A 165 -4.26 5.53 8.86
CA GLU A 165 -5.27 5.91 9.86
C GLU A 165 -6.69 5.98 9.30
N ASP A 166 -6.86 5.91 7.99
CA ASP A 166 -8.20 5.92 7.40
C ASP A 166 -8.94 4.61 7.66
N LYS A 167 -10.22 4.72 7.96
CA LYS A 167 -11.09 3.56 8.19
C LYS A 167 -11.54 2.87 6.91
N ASN A 168 -11.37 3.51 5.76
CA ASN A 168 -11.81 3.01 4.46
C ASN A 168 -10.60 2.60 3.61
N PRO A 169 -10.81 1.76 2.59
CA PRO A 169 -9.72 1.31 1.74
C PRO A 169 -9.11 2.45 0.94
N VAL A 170 -7.80 2.52 0.94
CA VAL A 170 -7.01 3.51 0.22
C VAL A 170 -6.13 2.81 -0.82
N ILE A 171 -6.21 3.26 -2.05
CA ILE A 171 -5.28 2.89 -3.12
C ILE A 171 -4.19 3.95 -3.17
N PHE A 172 -2.96 3.53 -2.87
CA PHE A 172 -1.81 4.42 -2.78
C PHE A 172 -0.85 4.14 -3.94
N PHE A 173 -0.82 5.06 -4.91
CA PHE A 173 0.04 4.95 -6.08
C PHE A 173 1.43 5.52 -5.82
N GLU A 174 2.44 4.75 -6.21
CA GLU A 174 3.85 5.13 -6.13
C GLU A 174 4.46 5.12 -7.53
N HIS A 175 4.76 6.30 -8.04
CA HIS A 175 5.43 6.36 -9.34
C HIS A 175 6.89 5.97 -9.19
N ARG A 176 7.29 4.92 -9.89
CA ARG A 176 8.61 4.31 -9.73
C ARG A 176 9.78 5.28 -9.91
N TRP A 177 9.67 6.26 -10.82
CA TRP A 177 10.72 7.25 -11.03
C TRP A 177 10.94 8.18 -9.83
N LEU A 178 9.93 8.36 -9.01
CA LEU A 178 10.04 9.20 -7.83
C LEU A 178 10.83 8.53 -6.70
N HIS A 179 10.96 7.20 -6.66
CA HIS A 179 11.57 6.50 -5.54
C HIS A 179 12.98 7.01 -5.18
N GLN A 180 13.75 7.50 -6.16
CA GLN A 180 15.10 8.04 -5.95
C GLN A 180 15.15 9.57 -5.90
N THR A 181 14.02 10.26 -6.10
CA THR A 181 13.98 11.72 -5.99
C THR A 181 14.05 12.15 -4.54
N ILE A 182 14.73 13.26 -4.30
CA ILE A 182 14.94 13.84 -2.95
C ILE A 182 14.11 15.11 -2.84
N SER A 183 13.40 15.27 -1.76
CA SER A 183 12.70 16.49 -1.41
C SER A 183 12.60 16.70 0.10
#